data_28a6827630261117bcb255f75999eae7
#
_entry.id   28a6827630261117bcb255f75999eae7
#
_cell.length_a   1.000
_cell.length_b   1.000
_cell.length_c   1.000
_cell.angle_alpha   90.00
_cell.angle_beta   90.00
_cell.angle_gamma   90.00
#
_symmetry.space_group_name_H-M   'P 1'
#
loop_
_entity.id
_entity.type
_entity.pdbx_description
1 polymer ?
#
loop_
_entity_poly.entity_id
_entity_poly.type
_entity_poly.pdbx_seq_one_letter_code
_entity_poly.pdbx_strand_id
1 'polypeptide(L)'
;MKKTIKKKSPSKQAQNKWILNEVKKPLNKKLQPVKHTLSANRPSTWNELSLLRDVQQSREITKKRPYKRMNLLLVAPDHPMPGAPNEMLLEEQLKHLVRNVTTIRSAQPLAEQLSRPDLDLILIIGGEEALSDESTDALNNTPVRKVLWLSDKEKPFDLDSRTVSLFDYILTQQMAHIPVYRALQCRNCSCLPYASDSGMYFPRPVEDRYKSDLLLIGNAEPGSILHSFVFSDLPADEKVRVCGRGWETFPSLIIIPPDEDLAPYYNGARIVINCSGSLVQTLDVAACGAFQLIQQHSELTPFLEAGNWITFQTQDEFADKFLYYRENVDHRRLAASRALADNKYNHSFLQKGIQLLDLVFD
;
A
#
# COMPACT_ATOMS: atom_id res chain seq x y z
N MET A 1 -19.91 3.73 53.58
CA MET A 1 -19.86 4.96 52.77
C MET A 1 -18.78 4.79 51.72
N LYS A 2 -19.15 4.41 50.49
CA LYS A 2 -18.20 4.33 49.36
C LYS A 2 -18.29 5.61 48.55
N LYS A 3 -17.23 6.41 48.52
CA LYS A 3 -17.14 7.62 47.67
C LYS A 3 -16.95 7.22 46.21
N THR A 4 -17.95 7.49 45.42
CA THR A 4 -17.90 7.36 43.95
C THR A 4 -17.12 8.54 43.40
N ILE A 5 -15.93 8.32 42.86
CA ILE A 5 -15.13 9.34 42.16
C ILE A 5 -15.68 9.45 40.75
N LYS A 6 -16.43 10.50 40.45
CA LYS A 6 -16.82 10.89 39.10
C LYS A 6 -15.55 11.36 38.35
N LYS A 7 -15.03 10.58 37.41
CA LYS A 7 -14.05 11.06 36.43
C LYS A 7 -14.71 12.12 35.55
N LYS A 8 -14.24 13.37 35.62
CA LYS A 8 -14.64 14.43 34.71
C LYS A 8 -14.09 14.12 33.32
N SER A 9 -14.96 14.10 32.30
CA SER A 9 -14.58 14.12 30.91
C SER A 9 -13.70 15.33 30.60
N PRO A 10 -12.68 15.23 29.75
CA PRO A 10 -11.86 16.37 29.35
C PRO A 10 -12.71 17.41 28.64
N SER A 11 -12.41 18.70 28.88
CA SER A 11 -13.17 19.80 28.29
C SER A 11 -13.01 19.87 26.78
N LYS A 12 -14.04 20.26 26.04
CA LYS A 12 -14.01 20.48 24.56
C LYS A 12 -12.81 21.29 24.10
N GLN A 13 -12.26 22.17 24.91
CA GLN A 13 -11.04 22.95 24.63
C GLN A 13 -9.75 22.11 24.62
N ALA A 14 -9.65 21.08 25.45
CA ALA A 14 -8.49 20.19 25.48
C ALA A 14 -8.47 19.24 24.26
N GLN A 15 -9.64 18.76 23.85
CA GLN A 15 -9.82 17.92 22.64
C GLN A 15 -9.46 18.68 21.37
N ASN A 16 -9.95 19.91 21.22
CA ASN A 16 -9.62 20.76 20.07
C ASN A 16 -8.13 21.11 19.97
N LYS A 17 -7.43 21.22 21.10
CA LYS A 17 -6.00 21.56 21.13
C LYS A 17 -5.12 20.41 20.62
N TRP A 18 -5.51 19.17 20.88
CA TRP A 18 -4.78 17.99 20.39
C TRP A 18 -4.94 17.81 18.86
N ILE A 19 -6.16 17.91 18.36
CA ILE A 19 -6.48 17.79 16.93
C ILE A 19 -5.83 18.92 16.12
N LEU A 20 -5.86 20.15 16.64
CA LEU A 20 -5.18 21.30 16.03
C LEU A 20 -3.65 21.13 15.95
N ASN A 21 -3.03 20.39 16.86
CA ASN A 21 -1.61 20.11 16.82
C ASN A 21 -1.23 19.05 15.77
N GLU A 22 -2.09 18.05 15.53
CA GLU A 22 -1.91 17.08 14.45
C GLU A 22 -2.12 17.73 13.07
N VAL A 23 -3.15 18.56 12.93
CA VAL A 23 -3.44 19.29 11.68
C VAL A 23 -2.43 20.41 11.41
N LYS A 24 -1.82 20.99 12.45
CA LYS A 24 -0.83 22.08 12.36
C LYS A 24 0.62 21.63 12.29
N LYS A 25 0.92 20.33 12.34
CA LYS A 25 2.28 19.88 12.05
C LYS A 25 2.63 20.31 10.62
N PRO A 26 3.60 21.19 10.45
CA PRO A 26 3.79 21.85 9.16
C PRO A 26 4.35 20.89 8.14
N LEU A 27 3.79 20.91 6.94
CA LEU A 27 4.43 20.51 5.67
C LEU A 27 5.82 21.19 5.44
N ASN A 28 6.36 21.87 6.43
CA ASN A 28 7.37 22.93 6.32
C ASN A 28 8.80 22.48 6.63
N LYS A 29 9.21 21.24 6.30
CA LYS A 29 10.67 20.99 6.36
C LYS A 29 11.37 20.72 5.02
N LYS A 30 10.66 20.65 3.90
CA LYS A 30 11.30 20.46 2.58
C LYS A 30 10.78 21.34 1.42
N LEU A 31 9.88 22.26 1.66
CA LEU A 31 9.43 23.20 0.61
C LEU A 31 9.98 24.59 0.91
N GLN A 32 11.23 24.88 0.51
CA GLN A 32 11.62 26.26 0.30
C GLN A 32 10.87 26.80 -0.91
N PRO A 33 10.28 28.01 -0.83
CA PRO A 33 9.59 28.60 -1.97
C PRO A 33 10.59 28.93 -3.05
N VAL A 34 10.59 28.16 -4.14
CA VAL A 34 11.23 28.59 -5.38
C VAL A 34 10.40 29.73 -5.93
N LYS A 35 10.91 30.96 -5.80
CA LYS A 35 10.35 32.12 -6.47
C LYS A 35 10.61 31.97 -7.97
N HIS A 36 9.69 31.36 -8.69
CA HIS A 36 9.60 31.51 -10.13
C HIS A 36 8.34 32.30 -10.46
N THR A 37 8.56 33.45 -11.09
CA THR A 37 7.57 34.24 -11.82
C THR A 37 6.98 33.36 -12.92
N LEU A 38 5.88 32.66 -12.61
CA LEU A 38 5.09 31.93 -13.59
C LEU A 38 4.15 32.94 -14.26
N SER A 39 4.41 33.22 -15.54
CA SER A 39 3.45 33.87 -16.45
C SER A 39 2.17 33.04 -16.54
N ALA A 40 1.07 33.72 -16.65
CA ALA A 40 -0.32 33.35 -16.51
C ALA A 40 -0.83 32.22 -17.39
N ASN A 41 -0.46 30.96 -17.10
CA ASN A 41 -1.24 29.80 -17.49
C ASN A 41 -1.32 28.85 -16.28
N ARG A 42 -2.36 29.03 -15.46
CA ARG A 42 -2.67 28.05 -14.39
C ARG A 42 -3.19 26.78 -15.05
N PRO A 43 -2.57 25.60 -14.77
CA PRO A 43 -3.17 24.33 -15.16
C PRO A 43 -4.55 24.19 -14.51
N SER A 44 -5.56 23.90 -15.31
CA SER A 44 -6.96 23.92 -14.89
C SER A 44 -7.40 22.67 -14.12
N THR A 45 -6.56 21.64 -14.02
CA THR A 45 -6.90 20.36 -13.40
C THR A 45 -5.77 19.83 -12.52
N TRP A 46 -6.14 19.16 -11.42
CA TRP A 46 -5.23 18.46 -10.53
C TRP A 46 -4.36 17.42 -11.26
N ASN A 47 -4.88 16.83 -12.33
CA ASN A 47 -4.16 15.83 -13.13
C ASN A 47 -2.91 16.42 -13.82
N GLU A 48 -2.99 17.65 -14.35
CA GLU A 48 -1.84 18.26 -15.02
C GLU A 48 -0.71 18.63 -14.04
N LEU A 49 -1.06 19.14 -12.85
CA LEU A 49 -0.06 19.45 -11.81
C LEU A 49 0.63 18.19 -11.28
N SER A 50 -0.11 17.08 -11.15
CA SER A 50 0.45 15.82 -10.71
C SER A 50 1.37 15.21 -11.76
N LEU A 51 0.97 15.20 -13.04
CA LEU A 51 1.78 14.72 -14.15
C LEU A 51 3.09 15.52 -14.30
N LEU A 52 3.03 16.84 -14.17
CA LEU A 52 4.24 17.69 -14.24
C LEU A 52 5.22 17.40 -13.09
N ARG A 53 4.71 17.15 -11.88
CA ARG A 53 5.51 16.78 -10.72
C ARG A 53 6.13 15.39 -10.89
N ASP A 54 5.36 14.41 -11.36
CA ASP A 54 5.83 13.06 -11.63
C ASP A 54 6.94 13.06 -12.70
N VAL A 55 6.78 13.85 -13.76
CA VAL A 55 7.80 14.03 -14.81
C VAL A 55 9.05 14.73 -14.26
N GLN A 56 8.92 15.74 -13.41
CA GLN A 56 10.06 16.42 -12.81
C GLN A 56 10.80 15.52 -11.82
N GLN A 57 10.07 14.82 -10.95
CA GLN A 57 10.64 13.88 -9.99
C GLN A 57 11.32 12.70 -10.72
N SER A 58 10.70 12.16 -11.75
CA SER A 58 11.30 11.12 -12.61
C SER A 58 12.57 11.60 -13.30
N ARG A 59 12.61 12.86 -13.77
CA ARG A 59 13.81 13.46 -14.39
C ARG A 59 14.94 13.69 -13.39
N GLU A 60 14.64 14.09 -12.16
CA GLU A 60 15.66 14.26 -11.12
C GLU A 60 16.22 12.92 -10.66
N ILE A 61 15.37 11.91 -10.49
CA ILE A 61 15.75 10.54 -10.14
C ILE A 61 16.66 9.96 -11.23
N THR A 62 16.28 10.06 -12.50
CA THR A 62 17.07 9.50 -13.62
C THR A 62 18.42 10.18 -13.84
N LYS A 63 18.61 11.43 -13.41
CA LYS A 63 19.90 12.13 -13.48
C LYS A 63 20.91 11.66 -12.43
N LYS A 64 20.46 11.11 -11.31
CA LYS A 64 21.31 10.76 -10.16
C LYS A 64 21.66 9.28 -10.04
N ARG A 65 21.05 8.38 -10.86
CA ARG A 65 21.20 6.93 -10.65
C ARG A 65 21.81 6.21 -11.85
N PRO A 66 22.75 5.27 -11.61
CA PRO A 66 23.49 4.56 -12.66
C PRO A 66 22.66 3.50 -13.39
N TYR A 67 21.42 3.22 -12.95
CA TYR A 67 20.59 2.11 -13.43
C TYR A 67 20.16 2.20 -14.90
N LYS A 68 20.25 3.39 -15.53
CA LYS A 68 19.94 3.62 -16.95
C LYS A 68 20.78 2.80 -17.94
N ARG A 69 21.79 2.11 -17.47
CA ARG A 69 22.63 1.23 -18.33
C ARG A 69 22.28 -0.23 -18.20
N MET A 70 21.40 -0.59 -17.27
CA MET A 70 21.09 -1.98 -16.90
C MET A 70 20.00 -2.58 -17.78
N ASN A 71 20.15 -3.86 -18.06
CA ASN A 71 19.13 -4.69 -18.69
C ASN A 71 18.53 -5.64 -17.63
N LEU A 72 17.21 -5.64 -17.51
CA LEU A 72 16.46 -6.38 -16.52
C LEU A 72 15.58 -7.43 -17.22
N LEU A 73 15.62 -8.66 -16.72
CA LEU A 73 14.66 -9.70 -17.05
C LEU A 73 13.60 -9.77 -15.94
N LEU A 74 12.36 -9.50 -16.30
CA LEU A 74 11.20 -9.64 -15.42
C LEU A 74 10.52 -10.98 -15.73
N VAL A 75 10.44 -11.85 -14.73
CA VAL A 75 9.70 -13.11 -14.83
C VAL A 75 8.39 -12.94 -14.05
N ALA A 76 7.28 -12.92 -14.76
CA ALA A 76 5.96 -12.78 -14.19
C ALA A 76 5.24 -14.14 -14.12
N PRO A 77 4.32 -14.36 -13.17
CA PRO A 77 3.55 -15.58 -13.08
C PRO A 77 2.67 -15.78 -14.32
N ASP A 78 2.37 -17.03 -14.69
CA ASP A 78 1.57 -17.36 -15.87
C ASP A 78 0.13 -16.87 -15.73
N HIS A 79 -0.39 -16.93 -14.52
CA HIS A 79 -1.72 -16.45 -14.19
C HIS A 79 -1.65 -15.25 -13.24
N PRO A 80 -2.49 -14.23 -13.45
CA PRO A 80 -2.62 -13.15 -12.49
C PRO A 80 -3.01 -13.70 -11.13
N MET A 81 -2.12 -13.58 -10.14
CA MET A 81 -2.39 -14.04 -8.79
C MET A 81 -3.18 -12.98 -8.03
N PRO A 82 -4.21 -13.34 -7.23
CA PRO A 82 -4.87 -12.40 -6.36
C PRO A 82 -3.85 -11.66 -5.49
N GLY A 83 -3.70 -10.38 -5.75
CA GLY A 83 -2.77 -9.54 -4.99
C GLY A 83 -1.32 -9.53 -5.44
N ALA A 84 -0.95 -10.21 -6.53
CA ALA A 84 0.28 -9.93 -7.23
C ALA A 84 0.27 -8.50 -7.78
N PRO A 85 1.44 -7.88 -8.01
CA PRO A 85 1.48 -6.59 -8.68
C PRO A 85 0.93 -6.74 -10.09
N ASN A 86 0.29 -5.67 -10.57
CA ASN A 86 0.04 -5.57 -12.00
C ASN A 86 1.42 -5.50 -12.70
N GLU A 87 1.84 -6.63 -13.27
CA GLU A 87 3.16 -6.76 -13.88
C GLU A 87 3.38 -5.79 -15.03
N MET A 88 2.31 -5.39 -15.73
CA MET A 88 2.39 -4.39 -16.81
C MET A 88 2.73 -3.01 -16.26
N LEU A 89 2.11 -2.61 -15.14
CA LEU A 89 2.43 -1.34 -14.48
C LEU A 89 3.85 -1.34 -13.91
N LEU A 90 4.26 -2.45 -13.30
CA LEU A 90 5.63 -2.60 -12.81
C LEU A 90 6.64 -2.52 -13.95
N GLU A 91 6.43 -3.24 -15.05
CA GLU A 91 7.27 -3.20 -16.25
C GLU A 91 7.39 -1.78 -16.81
N GLU A 92 6.25 -1.09 -16.94
CA GLU A 92 6.23 0.29 -17.44
C GLU A 92 7.07 1.23 -16.57
N GLN A 93 6.94 1.12 -15.25
CA GLN A 93 7.72 1.96 -14.34
C GLN A 93 9.21 1.59 -14.33
N LEU A 94 9.55 0.30 -14.41
CA LEU A 94 10.94 -0.15 -14.52
C LEU A 94 11.62 0.34 -15.81
N LYS A 95 10.92 0.45 -16.95
CA LYS A 95 11.42 1.05 -18.20
C LYS A 95 11.86 2.50 -18.03
N HIS A 96 11.28 3.21 -17.07
CA HIS A 96 11.74 4.57 -16.73
C HIS A 96 13.04 4.58 -15.94
N LEU A 97 13.41 3.50 -15.28
CA LEU A 97 14.57 3.42 -14.38
C LEU A 97 15.79 2.75 -15.02
N VAL A 98 15.58 1.73 -15.84
CA VAL A 98 16.65 0.93 -16.46
C VAL A 98 16.71 1.16 -17.98
N ARG A 99 17.69 0.53 -18.65
CA ARG A 99 17.87 0.64 -20.10
C ARG A 99 16.81 -0.16 -20.86
N ASN A 100 16.68 -1.45 -20.51
CA ASN A 100 15.73 -2.36 -21.11
C ASN A 100 15.07 -3.22 -20.02
N VAL A 101 13.80 -3.51 -20.19
CA VAL A 101 13.07 -4.55 -19.44
C VAL A 101 12.56 -5.57 -20.48
N THR A 102 12.94 -6.82 -20.30
CA THR A 102 12.38 -7.94 -21.05
C THR A 102 11.47 -8.70 -20.10
N THR A 103 10.21 -8.89 -20.45
CA THR A 103 9.24 -9.62 -19.60
C THR A 103 8.93 -10.97 -20.24
N ILE A 104 8.98 -12.02 -19.43
CA ILE A 104 8.59 -13.38 -19.80
C ILE A 104 7.61 -13.94 -18.74
N ARG A 105 6.91 -15.01 -19.08
CA ARG A 105 6.08 -15.77 -18.16
C ARG A 105 6.87 -16.90 -17.51
N SER A 106 6.46 -17.33 -16.30
CA SER A 106 7.15 -18.37 -15.53
C SER A 106 7.22 -19.73 -16.24
N ALA A 107 6.22 -20.08 -17.07
CA ALA A 107 6.25 -21.30 -17.90
C ALA A 107 7.15 -21.22 -19.13
N GLN A 108 7.67 -20.03 -19.50
CA GLN A 108 8.57 -19.90 -20.64
C GLN A 108 10.00 -20.38 -20.29
N PRO A 109 10.74 -20.93 -21.25
CA PRO A 109 12.11 -21.38 -21.02
C PRO A 109 13.01 -20.24 -20.55
N LEU A 110 13.43 -20.29 -19.29
CA LEU A 110 14.28 -19.25 -18.69
C LEU A 110 15.72 -19.32 -19.23
N ALA A 111 16.21 -20.52 -19.53
CA ALA A 111 17.58 -20.77 -19.99
C ALA A 111 17.95 -19.97 -21.26
N GLU A 112 17.01 -19.82 -22.19
CA GLU A 112 17.23 -19.05 -23.43
C GLU A 112 17.52 -17.57 -23.12
N GLN A 113 16.76 -16.98 -22.21
CA GLN A 113 16.91 -15.57 -21.83
C GLN A 113 18.17 -15.32 -20.99
N LEU A 114 18.59 -16.30 -20.21
CA LEU A 114 19.81 -16.19 -19.38
C LEU A 114 21.09 -16.31 -20.19
N SER A 115 21.01 -16.80 -21.42
CA SER A 115 22.15 -16.84 -22.35
C SER A 115 22.59 -15.47 -22.86
N ARG A 116 21.84 -14.41 -22.56
CA ARG A 116 22.16 -13.04 -22.98
C ARG A 116 23.32 -12.49 -22.17
N PRO A 117 24.41 -12.07 -22.81
CA PRO A 117 25.62 -11.62 -22.10
C PRO A 117 25.47 -10.21 -21.45
N ASP A 118 24.42 -9.49 -21.81
CA ASP A 118 24.16 -8.10 -21.38
C ASP A 118 23.12 -7.99 -20.25
N LEU A 119 22.72 -9.11 -19.63
CA LEU A 119 21.74 -9.15 -18.57
C LEU A 119 22.39 -8.82 -17.22
N ASP A 120 21.82 -7.84 -16.49
CA ASP A 120 22.35 -7.35 -15.22
C ASP A 120 21.52 -7.78 -14.01
N LEU A 121 20.21 -8.00 -14.19
CA LEU A 121 19.28 -8.33 -13.11
C LEU A 121 18.15 -9.24 -13.58
N ILE A 122 17.88 -10.28 -12.80
CA ILE A 122 16.70 -11.14 -12.93
C ILE A 122 15.78 -10.82 -11.77
N LEU A 123 14.56 -10.40 -12.07
CA LEU A 123 13.51 -10.15 -11.11
C LEU A 123 12.36 -11.13 -11.34
N ILE A 124 12.16 -12.05 -10.40
CA ILE A 124 11.02 -12.99 -10.41
C ILE A 124 10.00 -12.46 -9.42
N ILE A 125 8.75 -12.31 -9.87
CA ILE A 125 7.63 -11.87 -9.02
C ILE A 125 6.65 -13.03 -8.79
N GLY A 126 6.02 -13.05 -7.62
CA GLY A 126 5.04 -14.07 -7.22
C GLY A 126 5.59 -15.05 -6.19
N GLY A 127 6.16 -16.17 -6.64
CA GLY A 127 6.82 -17.16 -5.77
C GLY A 127 5.92 -18.31 -5.29
N GLU A 128 4.63 -18.35 -5.67
CA GLU A 128 3.73 -19.51 -5.39
C GLU A 128 3.97 -20.65 -6.39
N GLU A 129 4.31 -20.32 -7.63
CA GLU A 129 4.60 -21.31 -8.67
C GLU A 129 6.00 -21.87 -8.48
N ALA A 130 6.11 -23.19 -8.41
CA ALA A 130 7.40 -23.86 -8.38
C ALA A 130 8.14 -23.63 -9.70
N LEU A 131 9.42 -23.26 -9.60
CA LEU A 131 10.29 -23.22 -10.77
C LEU A 131 10.52 -24.63 -11.31
N SER A 132 10.52 -24.78 -12.65
CA SER A 132 10.91 -26.06 -13.27
C SER A 132 12.37 -26.41 -12.95
N ASP A 133 12.71 -27.70 -13.00
CA ASP A 133 14.10 -28.14 -12.78
C ASP A 133 15.05 -27.47 -13.77
N GLU A 134 14.65 -27.31 -15.03
CA GLU A 134 15.42 -26.60 -16.05
C GLU A 134 15.66 -25.12 -15.68
N SER A 135 14.64 -24.42 -15.21
CA SER A 135 14.76 -23.03 -14.76
C SER A 135 15.66 -22.92 -13.53
N THR A 136 15.54 -23.86 -12.60
CA THR A 136 16.36 -23.95 -11.39
C THR A 136 17.84 -24.12 -11.75
N ASP A 137 18.16 -25.05 -12.67
CA ASP A 137 19.51 -25.29 -13.13
C ASP A 137 20.08 -24.07 -13.89
N ALA A 138 19.26 -23.43 -14.70
CA ALA A 138 19.66 -22.21 -15.41
C ALA A 138 19.97 -21.05 -14.44
N LEU A 139 19.16 -20.87 -13.39
CA LEU A 139 19.40 -19.86 -12.34
C LEU A 139 20.66 -20.17 -11.53
N ASN A 140 20.95 -21.43 -11.24
CA ASN A 140 22.16 -21.83 -10.52
C ASN A 140 23.44 -21.51 -11.31
N ASN A 141 23.39 -21.64 -12.64
CA ASN A 141 24.54 -21.48 -13.49
C ASN A 141 24.80 -20.04 -13.97
N THR A 142 23.91 -19.10 -13.69
CA THR A 142 24.10 -17.69 -14.07
C THR A 142 24.73 -16.86 -12.95
N PRO A 143 25.73 -16.01 -13.26
CA PRO A 143 26.29 -15.06 -12.30
C PRO A 143 25.44 -13.79 -12.13
N VAL A 144 24.38 -13.65 -12.92
CA VAL A 144 23.48 -12.47 -12.87
C VAL A 144 22.77 -12.41 -11.52
N ARG A 145 22.64 -11.22 -10.95
CA ARG A 145 21.90 -11.01 -9.69
C ARG A 145 20.44 -11.43 -9.83
N LYS A 146 19.96 -12.15 -8.82
CA LYS A 146 18.60 -12.74 -8.79
C LYS A 146 17.82 -12.25 -7.60
N VAL A 147 16.66 -11.69 -7.86
CA VAL A 147 15.70 -11.20 -6.88
C VAL A 147 14.39 -11.95 -7.00
N LEU A 148 13.90 -12.48 -5.89
CA LEU A 148 12.56 -13.03 -5.78
C LEU A 148 11.70 -12.04 -4.99
N TRP A 149 10.69 -11.47 -5.63
CA TRP A 149 9.75 -10.56 -4.98
C TRP A 149 8.40 -11.27 -4.78
N LEU A 150 8.20 -11.72 -3.56
CA LEU A 150 7.10 -12.58 -3.16
C LEU A 150 5.75 -11.83 -3.12
N SER A 151 4.66 -12.57 -3.32
CA SER A 151 3.27 -12.11 -3.13
C SER A 151 2.64 -12.59 -1.81
N ASP A 152 3.44 -12.92 -0.82
CA ASP A 152 3.14 -13.53 0.47
C ASP A 152 2.42 -12.58 1.45
N LYS A 153 1.11 -12.32 1.24
CA LYS A 153 0.34 -11.33 1.99
C LYS A 153 -0.10 -11.78 3.38
N GLU A 154 -0.73 -12.96 3.50
CA GLU A 154 -1.32 -13.41 4.75
C GLU A 154 -0.38 -14.28 5.58
N LYS A 155 0.41 -15.11 4.91
CA LYS A 155 1.38 -16.02 5.53
C LYS A 155 2.62 -16.14 4.63
N PRO A 156 3.79 -16.46 5.21
CA PRO A 156 4.97 -16.74 4.41
C PRO A 156 4.72 -17.93 3.49
N PHE A 157 5.31 -17.91 2.30
CA PHE A 157 5.29 -19.07 1.43
C PHE A 157 6.16 -20.19 1.99
N ASP A 158 5.75 -21.43 1.78
CA ASP A 158 6.50 -22.61 2.17
C ASP A 158 7.60 -22.91 1.14
N LEU A 159 8.66 -22.09 1.21
CA LEU A 159 9.84 -22.25 0.38
C LEU A 159 10.83 -23.20 1.06
N ASP A 160 11.51 -24.01 0.27
CA ASP A 160 12.63 -24.79 0.76
C ASP A 160 13.96 -24.04 0.70
N SER A 161 14.97 -24.52 1.43
CA SER A 161 16.30 -23.88 1.46
C SER A 161 16.99 -23.94 0.11
N ARG A 162 16.67 -24.90 -0.77
CA ARG A 162 17.22 -25.00 -2.13
C ARG A 162 16.71 -23.85 -2.97
N THR A 163 15.40 -23.62 -3.00
CA THR A 163 14.77 -22.49 -3.69
C THR A 163 15.32 -21.16 -3.19
N VAL A 164 15.35 -20.98 -1.86
CA VAL A 164 15.86 -19.74 -1.25
C VAL A 164 17.32 -19.47 -1.65
N SER A 165 18.16 -20.49 -1.74
CA SER A 165 19.58 -20.35 -2.09
C SER A 165 19.85 -19.93 -3.55
N LEU A 166 18.86 -20.03 -4.43
CA LEU A 166 18.95 -19.57 -5.82
C LEU A 166 19.04 -18.05 -5.91
N PHE A 167 18.49 -17.33 -4.92
CA PHE A 167 18.30 -15.88 -4.98
C PHE A 167 19.31 -15.14 -4.12
N ASP A 168 19.81 -14.02 -4.64
CA ASP A 168 20.66 -13.10 -3.89
C ASP A 168 19.82 -12.25 -2.93
N TYR A 169 18.57 -11.95 -3.31
CA TYR A 169 17.60 -11.16 -2.51
C TYR A 169 16.23 -11.80 -2.54
N ILE A 170 15.59 -11.84 -1.37
CA ILE A 170 14.16 -12.16 -1.24
C ILE A 170 13.44 -10.95 -0.66
N LEU A 171 12.40 -10.48 -1.35
CA LEU A 171 11.57 -9.37 -0.93
C LEU A 171 10.18 -9.89 -0.56
N THR A 172 9.74 -9.63 0.66
CA THR A 172 8.45 -10.07 1.20
C THR A 172 7.47 -8.91 1.34
N GLN A 173 6.18 -9.21 1.44
CA GLN A 173 5.14 -8.20 1.65
C GLN A 173 5.02 -7.77 3.11
N GLN A 174 5.52 -8.55 4.08
CA GLN A 174 5.37 -8.29 5.51
C GLN A 174 6.69 -8.45 6.27
N MET A 175 6.93 -7.55 7.21
CA MET A 175 8.13 -7.60 8.06
C MET A 175 8.17 -8.87 8.92
N ALA A 176 7.00 -9.37 9.35
CA ALA A 176 6.87 -10.59 10.15
C ALA A 176 7.37 -11.85 9.43
N HIS A 177 7.42 -11.85 8.09
CA HIS A 177 7.89 -12.99 7.30
C HIS A 177 9.43 -13.06 7.18
N ILE A 178 10.14 -11.95 7.39
CA ILE A 178 11.61 -11.90 7.27
C ILE A 178 12.31 -12.97 8.13
N PRO A 179 11.96 -13.20 9.41
CA PRO A 179 12.60 -14.24 10.22
C PRO A 179 12.45 -15.63 9.64
N VAL A 180 11.30 -15.93 8.99
CA VAL A 180 11.02 -17.24 8.37
C VAL A 180 12.00 -17.49 7.22
N TYR A 181 12.13 -16.53 6.29
CA TYR A 181 13.04 -16.68 5.16
C TYR A 181 14.52 -16.66 5.56
N ARG A 182 14.88 -15.91 6.61
CA ARG A 182 16.25 -15.94 7.18
C ARG A 182 16.59 -17.29 7.80
N ALA A 183 15.61 -17.97 8.41
CA ALA A 183 15.81 -19.33 8.94
C ALA A 183 16.12 -20.34 7.84
N LEU A 184 15.68 -20.08 6.59
CA LEU A 184 16.01 -20.87 5.40
C LEU A 184 17.35 -20.46 4.77
N GLN A 185 18.19 -19.71 5.49
CA GLN A 185 19.51 -19.24 5.05
C GLN A 185 19.48 -18.22 3.90
N CYS A 186 18.38 -17.48 3.73
CA CYS A 186 18.35 -16.34 2.81
C CYS A 186 19.44 -15.32 3.16
N ARG A 187 20.29 -14.97 2.20
CA ARG A 187 21.40 -14.02 2.40
C ARG A 187 20.89 -12.63 2.68
N ASN A 188 19.99 -12.12 1.82
CA ASN A 188 19.41 -10.79 1.93
C ASN A 188 17.89 -10.91 1.84
N CYS A 189 17.21 -10.63 2.95
CA CYS A 189 15.76 -10.61 3.03
C CYS A 189 15.29 -9.25 3.56
N SER A 190 14.41 -8.61 2.80
CA SER A 190 13.84 -7.29 3.14
C SER A 190 12.34 -7.25 2.89
N CYS A 191 11.65 -6.36 3.61
CA CYS A 191 10.24 -6.09 3.36
C CYS A 191 10.11 -4.98 2.31
N LEU A 192 9.51 -5.31 1.18
CA LEU A 192 9.16 -4.36 0.14
C LEU A 192 7.73 -4.64 -0.34
N PRO A 193 6.72 -4.08 0.32
CA PRO A 193 5.32 -4.27 -0.07
C PRO A 193 5.04 -3.70 -1.45
N TYR A 194 4.12 -4.35 -2.19
CA TYR A 194 3.67 -3.84 -3.48
C TYR A 194 3.01 -2.48 -3.36
N ALA A 195 2.98 -1.76 -4.47
CA ALA A 195 2.20 -0.55 -4.60
C ALA A 195 0.71 -0.88 -4.86
N SER A 196 -0.16 0.10 -4.63
CA SER A 196 -1.53 0.05 -5.13
C SER A 196 -1.57 0.07 -6.66
N ASP A 197 -2.49 -0.71 -7.25
CA ASP A 197 -2.71 -0.70 -8.70
C ASP A 197 -3.44 0.57 -9.12
N SER A 198 -2.70 1.53 -9.69
CA SER A 198 -3.27 2.80 -10.16
C SER A 198 -4.19 2.66 -11.38
N GLY A 199 -4.21 1.53 -12.07
CA GLY A 199 -5.18 1.20 -13.12
C GLY A 199 -6.54 0.80 -12.56
N MET A 200 -6.57 0.23 -11.35
CA MET A 200 -7.78 -0.19 -10.66
C MET A 200 -8.23 0.82 -9.61
N TYR A 201 -7.32 1.31 -8.77
CA TYR A 201 -7.60 2.19 -7.64
C TYR A 201 -7.21 3.63 -7.97
N PHE A 202 -8.20 4.46 -8.25
CA PHE A 202 -8.05 5.89 -8.50
C PHE A 202 -9.37 6.62 -8.19
N PRO A 203 -9.33 7.94 -7.93
CA PRO A 203 -10.54 8.70 -7.64
C PRO A 203 -11.48 8.73 -8.86
N ARG A 204 -12.69 8.23 -8.68
CA ARG A 204 -13.73 8.20 -9.73
C ARG A 204 -15.14 8.30 -9.13
N PRO A 205 -16.10 8.90 -9.86
CA PRO A 205 -17.52 8.81 -9.48
C PRO A 205 -18.00 7.37 -9.51
N VAL A 206 -18.93 7.03 -8.60
CA VAL A 206 -19.55 5.70 -8.54
C VAL A 206 -21.07 5.79 -8.51
N GLU A 207 -21.73 4.71 -8.92
CA GLU A 207 -23.16 4.55 -8.81
C GLU A 207 -23.64 4.51 -7.35
N ASP A 208 -24.89 4.89 -7.08
CA ASP A 208 -25.48 4.95 -5.74
C ASP A 208 -25.47 3.59 -5.02
N ARG A 209 -25.49 2.50 -5.76
CA ARG A 209 -25.41 1.15 -5.19
C ARG A 209 -24.11 0.90 -4.42
N TYR A 210 -23.01 1.57 -4.77
CA TYR A 210 -21.72 1.45 -4.09
C TYR A 210 -21.54 2.45 -2.93
N LYS A 211 -22.37 3.48 -2.88
CA LYS A 211 -22.28 4.52 -1.85
C LYS A 211 -22.65 3.99 -0.47
N SER A 212 -21.90 4.42 0.53
CA SER A 212 -22.17 4.18 1.95
C SER A 212 -21.70 5.34 2.81
N ASP A 213 -22.30 5.50 3.98
CA ASP A 213 -21.82 6.44 4.98
C ASP A 213 -20.54 5.91 5.63
N LEU A 214 -20.53 4.61 5.95
CA LEU A 214 -19.40 3.92 6.51
C LEU A 214 -19.04 2.67 5.68
N LEU A 215 -17.75 2.44 5.53
CA LEU A 215 -17.18 1.17 5.06
C LEU A 215 -16.22 0.65 6.13
N LEU A 216 -16.54 -0.50 6.70
CA LEU A 216 -15.70 -1.18 7.69
C LEU A 216 -14.86 -2.24 6.98
N ILE A 217 -13.55 -2.21 7.21
CA ILE A 217 -12.59 -3.17 6.66
C ILE A 217 -11.91 -3.90 7.82
N GLY A 218 -12.15 -5.20 7.93
CA GLY A 218 -11.63 -6.06 8.99
C GLY A 218 -12.64 -7.10 9.42
N ASN A 219 -12.22 -8.05 10.25
CA ASN A 219 -13.06 -9.15 10.75
C ASN A 219 -13.84 -8.74 11.99
N ALA A 220 -15.02 -9.36 12.17
CA ALA A 220 -15.86 -9.20 13.37
C ALA A 220 -15.34 -10.06 14.52
N GLU A 221 -14.12 -9.82 14.99
CA GLU A 221 -13.54 -10.54 16.10
C GLU A 221 -14.10 -9.99 17.44
N PRO A 222 -14.65 -10.85 18.33
CA PRO A 222 -15.13 -10.42 19.63
C PRO A 222 -14.04 -9.68 20.41
N GLY A 223 -14.37 -8.47 20.90
CA GLY A 223 -13.42 -7.61 21.61
C GLY A 223 -12.57 -6.72 20.71
N SER A 224 -12.64 -6.84 19.38
CA SER A 224 -12.02 -5.88 18.47
C SER A 224 -12.73 -4.53 18.52
N ILE A 225 -12.01 -3.47 18.10
CA ILE A 225 -12.58 -2.12 18.04
C ILE A 225 -13.77 -2.06 17.10
N LEU A 226 -13.68 -2.73 15.93
CA LEU A 226 -14.80 -2.78 14.98
C LEU A 226 -16.02 -3.49 15.55
N HIS A 227 -15.82 -4.65 16.19
CA HIS A 227 -16.92 -5.41 16.81
C HIS A 227 -17.62 -4.57 17.88
N SER A 228 -16.84 -3.95 18.78
CA SER A 228 -17.36 -3.09 19.84
C SER A 228 -18.11 -1.89 19.28
N PHE A 229 -17.59 -1.26 18.23
CA PHE A 229 -18.22 -0.13 17.55
C PHE A 229 -19.58 -0.51 16.94
N VAL A 230 -19.62 -1.62 16.19
CA VAL A 230 -20.88 -2.08 15.56
C VAL A 230 -21.92 -2.48 16.62
N PHE A 231 -21.49 -3.06 17.72
CA PHE A 231 -22.40 -3.53 18.79
C PHE A 231 -22.98 -2.39 19.61
N SER A 232 -22.21 -1.34 19.91
CA SER A 232 -22.58 -0.32 20.90
C SER A 232 -22.76 1.08 20.34
N ASP A 233 -22.00 1.47 19.32
CA ASP A 233 -21.80 2.87 18.95
C ASP A 233 -22.16 3.17 17.49
N LEU A 234 -22.63 2.17 16.73
CA LEU A 234 -23.00 2.35 15.33
C LEU A 234 -24.25 3.22 15.22
N PRO A 235 -24.20 4.37 14.50
CA PRO A 235 -25.38 5.19 14.28
C PRO A 235 -26.45 4.43 13.47
N ALA A 236 -27.70 4.45 13.97
CA ALA A 236 -28.79 3.64 13.45
C ALA A 236 -29.28 4.04 12.03
N ASP A 237 -29.02 5.28 11.63
CA ASP A 237 -29.45 5.88 10.38
C ASP A 237 -28.38 5.85 9.26
N GLU A 238 -27.21 5.30 9.52
CA GLU A 238 -26.13 5.24 8.55
C GLU A 238 -26.15 3.95 7.72
N LYS A 239 -25.93 4.08 6.41
CA LYS A 239 -25.74 2.95 5.49
C LYS A 239 -24.33 2.41 5.67
N VAL A 240 -24.21 1.23 6.28
CA VAL A 240 -22.93 0.62 6.61
C VAL A 240 -22.66 -0.60 5.74
N ARG A 241 -21.48 -0.61 5.13
CA ARG A 241 -20.95 -1.75 4.40
C ARG A 241 -19.75 -2.33 5.12
N VAL A 242 -19.54 -3.63 4.97
CA VAL A 242 -18.45 -4.33 5.61
C VAL A 242 -17.71 -5.21 4.62
N CYS A 243 -16.38 -5.26 4.76
CA CYS A 243 -15.47 -6.14 4.05
C CYS A 243 -14.66 -6.91 5.10
N GLY A 244 -14.85 -8.23 5.17
CA GLY A 244 -14.22 -9.10 6.17
C GLY A 244 -15.15 -10.25 6.56
N ARG A 245 -14.70 -11.07 7.50
CA ARG A 245 -15.42 -12.29 7.95
C ARG A 245 -16.13 -12.05 9.29
N GLY A 246 -17.17 -12.86 9.57
CA GLY A 246 -17.85 -12.89 10.86
C GLY A 246 -18.95 -11.83 11.03
N TRP A 247 -19.30 -11.11 9.97
CA TRP A 247 -20.33 -10.07 10.00
C TRP A 247 -21.76 -10.58 9.79
N GLU A 248 -21.94 -11.86 9.51
CA GLU A 248 -23.22 -12.51 9.16
C GLU A 248 -24.24 -12.43 10.30
N THR A 249 -23.79 -12.23 11.52
CA THR A 249 -24.66 -12.10 12.71
C THR A 249 -25.24 -10.69 12.90
N PHE A 250 -24.85 -9.74 12.08
CA PHE A 250 -25.28 -8.33 12.17
C PHE A 250 -26.19 -7.97 10.99
N PRO A 251 -27.53 -8.14 11.10
CA PRO A 251 -28.46 -8.02 9.96
C PRO A 251 -28.58 -6.59 9.40
N SER A 252 -28.14 -5.57 10.15
CA SER A 252 -28.16 -4.16 9.71
C SER A 252 -26.99 -3.82 8.75
N LEU A 253 -25.99 -4.70 8.63
CA LEU A 253 -24.82 -4.47 7.81
C LEU A 253 -24.99 -5.04 6.40
N ILE A 254 -24.42 -4.36 5.42
CA ILE A 254 -24.37 -4.83 4.03
C ILE A 254 -22.99 -5.45 3.80
N ILE A 255 -22.93 -6.78 3.73
CA ILE A 255 -21.69 -7.51 3.51
C ILE A 255 -21.30 -7.41 2.03
N ILE A 256 -20.07 -7.00 1.76
CA ILE A 256 -19.50 -7.03 0.41
C ILE A 256 -18.97 -8.46 0.16
N PRO A 257 -19.38 -9.12 -0.93
CA PRO A 257 -18.88 -10.44 -1.28
C PRO A 257 -17.35 -10.46 -1.43
N PRO A 258 -16.65 -11.54 -1.05
CA PRO A 258 -15.19 -11.62 -1.11
C PRO A 258 -14.58 -11.41 -2.51
N ASP A 259 -15.33 -11.79 -3.55
CA ASP A 259 -14.88 -11.75 -4.95
C ASP A 259 -15.22 -10.42 -5.67
N GLU A 260 -15.80 -9.46 -4.96
CA GLU A 260 -16.16 -8.16 -5.53
C GLU A 260 -14.96 -7.24 -5.66
N ASP A 261 -14.93 -6.46 -6.76
CA ASP A 261 -14.00 -5.34 -6.90
C ASP A 261 -14.29 -4.28 -5.82
N LEU A 262 -13.31 -4.03 -4.95
CA LEU A 262 -13.46 -3.10 -3.83
C LEU A 262 -13.30 -1.62 -4.23
N ALA A 263 -12.72 -1.32 -5.38
CA ALA A 263 -12.46 0.07 -5.81
C ALA A 263 -13.73 0.94 -5.88
N PRO A 264 -14.89 0.46 -6.39
CA PRO A 264 -16.13 1.23 -6.36
C PRO A 264 -16.62 1.54 -4.93
N TYR A 265 -16.44 0.60 -3.99
CA TYR A 265 -16.85 0.76 -2.60
C TYR A 265 -15.95 1.75 -1.86
N TYR A 266 -14.63 1.74 -2.13
CA TYR A 266 -13.71 2.74 -1.58
C TYR A 266 -14.06 4.15 -2.06
N ASN A 267 -14.31 4.31 -3.35
CA ASN A 267 -14.74 5.57 -3.95
C ASN A 267 -16.14 6.03 -3.47
N GLY A 268 -17.00 5.09 -3.07
CA GLY A 268 -18.36 5.36 -2.62
C GLY A 268 -18.50 5.63 -1.12
N ALA A 269 -17.50 5.31 -0.33
CA ALA A 269 -17.54 5.46 1.12
C ALA A 269 -17.29 6.90 1.57
N ARG A 270 -18.12 7.41 2.47
CA ARG A 270 -17.91 8.71 3.10
C ARG A 270 -16.78 8.67 4.13
N ILE A 271 -16.71 7.59 4.92
CA ILE A 271 -15.65 7.30 5.88
C ILE A 271 -15.32 5.80 5.80
N VAL A 272 -14.05 5.48 5.63
CA VAL A 272 -13.54 4.11 5.74
C VAL A 272 -12.94 3.92 7.14
N ILE A 273 -13.30 2.84 7.83
CA ILE A 273 -12.67 2.41 9.08
C ILE A 273 -11.89 1.14 8.74
N ASN A 274 -10.56 1.25 8.73
CA ASN A 274 -9.67 0.21 8.27
C ASN A 274 -8.91 -0.42 9.44
N CYS A 275 -9.30 -1.63 9.80
CA CYS A 275 -8.69 -2.46 10.84
C CYS A 275 -8.09 -3.76 10.26
N SER A 276 -7.81 -3.80 8.96
CA SER A 276 -7.27 -5.00 8.30
C SER A 276 -5.82 -5.32 8.66
N GLY A 277 -5.05 -4.32 9.10
CA GLY A 277 -3.59 -4.46 9.24
C GLY A 277 -2.83 -4.58 7.92
N SER A 278 -3.51 -4.53 6.77
CA SER A 278 -2.90 -4.66 5.44
C SER A 278 -2.45 -3.31 4.89
N LEU A 279 -1.15 -3.19 4.58
CA LEU A 279 -0.61 -1.98 3.95
C LEU A 279 -1.18 -1.81 2.55
N VAL A 280 -1.20 -2.86 1.72
CA VAL A 280 -1.69 -2.77 0.34
C VAL A 280 -3.13 -2.27 0.32
N GLN A 281 -4.00 -2.84 1.17
CA GLN A 281 -5.39 -2.40 1.27
C GLN A 281 -5.50 -0.94 1.77
N THR A 282 -4.64 -0.53 2.68
CA THR A 282 -4.55 0.86 3.14
C THR A 282 -4.17 1.81 2.00
N LEU A 283 -3.20 1.40 1.16
CA LEU A 283 -2.78 2.15 -0.03
C LEU A 283 -3.88 2.20 -1.10
N ASP A 284 -4.62 1.09 -1.31
CA ASP A 284 -5.73 1.02 -2.28
C ASP A 284 -6.86 2.00 -1.92
N VAL A 285 -7.23 2.07 -0.64
CA VAL A 285 -8.21 3.06 -0.14
C VAL A 285 -7.72 4.48 -0.39
N ALA A 286 -6.45 4.77 -0.06
CA ALA A 286 -5.86 6.09 -0.28
C ALA A 286 -5.74 6.43 -1.76
N ALA A 287 -5.42 5.46 -2.63
CA ALA A 287 -5.37 5.63 -4.08
C ALA A 287 -6.71 6.06 -4.68
N CYS A 288 -7.82 5.58 -4.10
CA CYS A 288 -9.17 6.04 -4.44
C CYS A 288 -9.49 7.47 -3.94
N GLY A 289 -8.60 8.12 -3.19
CA GLY A 289 -8.85 9.42 -2.58
C GLY A 289 -9.89 9.37 -1.46
N ALA A 290 -10.18 8.20 -0.92
CA ALA A 290 -11.11 8.00 0.17
C ALA A 290 -10.47 8.37 1.52
N PHE A 291 -11.27 8.96 2.41
CA PHE A 291 -10.84 9.20 3.78
C PHE A 291 -10.91 7.91 4.58
N GLN A 292 -9.85 7.62 5.34
CA GLN A 292 -9.82 6.46 6.22
C GLN A 292 -9.28 6.76 7.60
N LEU A 293 -9.87 6.10 8.61
CA LEU A 293 -9.36 5.92 9.95
C LEU A 293 -8.69 4.55 10.02
N ILE A 294 -7.40 4.50 10.33
CA ILE A 294 -6.60 3.28 10.25
C ILE A 294 -6.24 2.81 11.65
N GLN A 295 -6.60 1.60 12.00
CA GLN A 295 -6.10 0.99 13.23
C GLN A 295 -4.58 0.80 13.09
N GLN A 296 -3.83 1.34 14.05
CA GLN A 296 -2.38 1.25 14.04
C GLN A 296 -1.96 -0.20 14.29
N HIS A 297 -1.08 -0.68 13.43
CA HIS A 297 -0.51 -2.01 13.47
C HIS A 297 1.00 -1.92 13.30
N SER A 298 1.77 -2.80 13.94
CA SER A 298 3.25 -2.81 13.83
C SER A 298 3.73 -2.92 12.39
N GLU A 299 3.02 -3.66 11.55
CA GLU A 299 3.32 -3.84 10.12
C GLU A 299 3.09 -2.57 9.29
N LEU A 300 2.20 -1.68 9.70
CA LEU A 300 1.87 -0.44 8.98
C LEU A 300 2.77 0.73 9.38
N THR A 301 3.14 0.79 10.67
CA THR A 301 3.84 1.94 11.25
C THR A 301 5.09 2.38 10.48
N PRO A 302 5.95 1.48 9.95
CA PRO A 302 7.15 1.86 9.22
C PRO A 302 6.89 2.53 7.87
N PHE A 303 5.68 2.35 7.31
CA PHE A 303 5.33 2.80 5.96
C PHE A 303 4.43 4.03 5.94
N LEU A 304 3.75 4.34 7.04
CA LEU A 304 2.81 5.45 7.14
C LEU A 304 3.47 6.66 7.79
N GLU A 305 3.85 7.66 7.01
CA GLU A 305 4.46 8.88 7.54
C GLU A 305 3.45 9.64 8.43
N ALA A 306 3.89 9.95 9.66
CA ALA A 306 3.04 10.66 10.61
C ALA A 306 2.56 12.03 10.08
N GLY A 307 1.26 12.27 10.17
CA GLY A 307 0.61 13.50 9.71
C GLY A 307 -0.01 13.44 8.31
N ASN A 308 0.34 12.45 7.50
CA ASN A 308 -0.32 12.18 6.22
C ASN A 308 -1.48 11.20 6.38
N TRP A 309 -1.44 10.37 7.41
CA TRP A 309 -2.39 9.30 7.68
C TRP A 309 -3.07 9.51 9.03
N ILE A 310 -4.35 9.19 9.12
CA ILE A 310 -5.12 9.29 10.36
C ILE A 310 -5.24 7.90 10.98
N THR A 311 -4.41 7.66 11.99
CA THR A 311 -4.35 6.37 12.69
C THR A 311 -4.95 6.46 14.10
N PHE A 312 -5.33 5.31 14.69
CA PHE A 312 -5.78 5.18 16.06
C PHE A 312 -5.28 3.87 16.69
N GLN A 313 -5.11 3.83 18.01
CA GLN A 313 -4.65 2.67 18.75
C GLN A 313 -5.69 2.12 19.72
N THR A 314 -6.49 2.98 20.31
CA THR A 314 -7.45 2.62 21.37
C THR A 314 -8.87 2.92 20.94
N GLN A 315 -9.85 2.32 21.64
CA GLN A 315 -11.27 2.58 21.44
C GLN A 315 -11.63 4.06 21.68
N ASP A 316 -11.08 4.67 22.74
CA ASP A 316 -11.34 6.08 23.06
C ASP A 316 -10.79 7.01 21.96
N GLU A 317 -9.57 6.73 21.48
CA GLU A 317 -8.94 7.49 20.40
C GLU A 317 -9.73 7.34 19.09
N PHE A 318 -10.20 6.13 18.80
CA PHE A 318 -11.06 5.87 17.65
C PHE A 318 -12.36 6.67 17.75
N ALA A 319 -13.06 6.61 18.87
CA ALA A 319 -14.33 7.30 19.08
C ALA A 319 -14.18 8.82 18.91
N ASP A 320 -13.14 9.42 19.52
CA ASP A 320 -12.86 10.85 19.39
C ASP A 320 -12.58 11.24 17.93
N LYS A 321 -11.76 10.48 17.20
CA LYS A 321 -11.44 10.74 15.80
C LYS A 321 -12.64 10.51 14.89
N PHE A 322 -13.41 9.45 15.10
CA PHE A 322 -14.59 9.16 14.32
C PHE A 322 -15.62 10.31 14.42
N LEU A 323 -15.98 10.73 15.63
CA LEU A 323 -16.89 11.85 15.85
C LEU A 323 -16.37 13.14 15.20
N TYR A 324 -15.08 13.42 15.37
CA TYR A 324 -14.50 14.63 14.80
C TYR A 324 -14.58 14.63 13.26
N TYR A 325 -14.12 13.57 12.58
CA TYR A 325 -14.11 13.54 11.13
C TYR A 325 -15.48 13.29 10.50
N ARG A 326 -16.42 12.75 11.26
CA ARG A 326 -17.84 12.67 10.85
C ARG A 326 -18.44 14.07 10.66
N GLU A 327 -18.14 15.00 11.57
CA GLU A 327 -18.68 16.36 11.57
C GLU A 327 -17.87 17.33 10.67
N ASN A 328 -16.55 17.15 10.58
CA ASN A 328 -15.64 18.10 9.94
C ASN A 328 -15.25 17.66 8.51
N VAL A 329 -16.13 17.93 7.55
CA VAL A 329 -15.98 17.52 6.14
C VAL A 329 -14.69 18.03 5.51
N ASP A 330 -14.32 19.29 5.75
CA ASP A 330 -13.13 19.90 5.12
C ASP A 330 -11.83 19.29 5.65
N HIS A 331 -11.77 19.00 6.96
CA HIS A 331 -10.62 18.30 7.54
C HIS A 331 -10.52 16.86 7.05
N ARG A 332 -11.65 16.18 6.86
CA ARG A 332 -11.70 14.85 6.28
C ARG A 332 -11.17 14.84 4.83
N ARG A 333 -11.62 15.78 4.00
CA ARG A 333 -11.14 15.93 2.62
C ARG A 333 -9.64 16.25 2.56
N LEU A 334 -9.17 17.13 3.44
CA LEU A 334 -7.75 17.45 3.51
C LEU A 334 -6.90 16.24 3.91
N ALA A 335 -7.36 15.44 4.89
CA ALA A 335 -6.67 14.22 5.31
C ALA A 335 -6.64 13.18 4.17
N ALA A 336 -7.76 12.97 3.46
CA ALA A 336 -7.82 12.10 2.28
C ALA A 336 -6.85 12.54 1.18
N SER A 337 -6.78 13.85 0.90
CA SER A 337 -5.86 14.39 -0.11
C SER A 337 -4.39 14.22 0.26
N ARG A 338 -4.05 14.30 1.56
CA ARG A 338 -2.68 14.05 2.04
C ARG A 338 -2.30 12.58 1.88
N ALA A 339 -3.18 11.65 2.28
CA ALA A 339 -2.97 10.22 2.11
C ALA A 339 -2.84 9.82 0.64
N LEU A 340 -3.68 10.38 -0.24
CA LEU A 340 -3.59 10.17 -1.69
C LEU A 340 -2.24 10.66 -2.24
N ALA A 341 -1.79 11.84 -1.83
CA ALA A 341 -0.51 12.39 -2.26
C ALA A 341 0.67 11.55 -1.77
N ASP A 342 0.64 11.15 -0.50
CA ASP A 342 1.67 10.29 0.09
C ASP A 342 1.73 8.93 -0.62
N ASN A 343 0.58 8.29 -0.86
CA ASN A 343 0.50 7.06 -1.62
C ASN A 343 1.13 7.21 -3.01
N LYS A 344 0.77 8.27 -3.74
CA LYS A 344 1.25 8.52 -5.09
C LYS A 344 2.77 8.75 -5.15
N TYR A 345 3.32 9.52 -4.21
CA TYR A 345 4.72 9.94 -4.26
C TYR A 345 5.68 9.01 -3.53
N ASN A 346 5.23 8.28 -2.52
CA ASN A 346 6.10 7.46 -1.68
C ASN A 346 5.83 5.95 -1.81
N HIS A 347 4.65 5.56 -2.34
CA HIS A 347 4.24 4.15 -2.44
C HIS A 347 3.88 3.71 -3.87
N SER A 348 4.20 4.49 -4.90
CA SER A 348 3.96 4.10 -6.30
C SER A 348 4.89 2.98 -6.76
N PHE A 349 4.54 2.26 -7.84
CA PHE A 349 5.42 1.26 -8.47
C PHE A 349 6.75 1.85 -8.92
N LEU A 350 6.80 3.14 -9.31
CA LEU A 350 8.05 3.81 -9.59
C LEU A 350 8.97 3.86 -8.36
N GLN A 351 8.42 4.25 -7.20
CA GLN A 351 9.19 4.30 -5.95
C GLN A 351 9.59 2.90 -5.49
N LYS A 352 8.72 1.90 -5.66
CA LYS A 352 9.07 0.50 -5.36
C LYS A 352 10.19 -0.01 -6.26
N GLY A 353 10.17 0.32 -7.55
CA GLY A 353 11.25 0.02 -8.48
C GLY A 353 12.58 0.67 -8.06
N ILE A 354 12.56 1.92 -7.61
CA ILE A 354 13.73 2.62 -7.08
C ILE A 354 14.25 1.91 -5.83
N GLN A 355 13.38 1.66 -4.84
CA GLN A 355 13.74 0.97 -3.59
C GLN A 355 14.32 -0.42 -3.86
N LEU A 356 13.75 -1.17 -4.81
CA LEU A 356 14.27 -2.48 -5.23
C LEU A 356 15.69 -2.36 -5.78
N LEU A 357 15.91 -1.43 -6.71
CA LEU A 357 17.23 -1.24 -7.32
C LEU A 357 18.26 -0.76 -6.30
N ASP A 358 17.89 0.13 -5.39
CA ASP A 358 18.75 0.57 -4.30
C ASP A 358 19.11 -0.59 -3.35
N LEU A 359 18.14 -1.43 -2.97
CA LEU A 359 18.40 -2.60 -2.12
C LEU A 359 19.34 -3.61 -2.76
N VAL A 360 19.34 -3.72 -4.09
CA VAL A 360 20.12 -4.72 -4.83
C VAL A 360 21.51 -4.21 -5.19
N PHE A 361 21.70 -2.91 -5.40
CA PHE A 361 22.92 -2.36 -6.00
C PHE A 361 23.67 -1.34 -5.10
N ASP A 362 23.07 -0.87 -4.02
CA ASP A 362 23.74 -0.04 -2.99
C ASP A 362 24.28 -0.90 -1.85
#